data_1c6885b1577fef7d93b72c46236925af
#
_entry.id   1c6885b1577fef7d93b72c46236925af
#
_cell.length_a   1.000
_cell.length_b   1.000
_cell.length_c   1.000
_cell.angle_alpha   90.00
_cell.angle_beta   90.00
_cell.angle_gamma   90.00
#
_symmetry.space_group_name_H-M   'P 1'
#
loop_
_entity.id
_entity.type
_entity.pdbx_description
1 polymer ?
#
loop_
_entity_poly.entity_id
_entity_poly.type
_entity_poly.pdbx_seq_one_letter_code
_entity_poly.pdbx_strand_id
1 'polypeptide(L)'
;MKKNTFALLLLLSGYGAVAQVAAPVAKARRPNAAPAAAAEAIDTRRIDELLARYTADVGTHGAYGPLSLPTAKGSIRRYDKRVPGTIALVLRDGKVVYRKAFGVDNMFTQTPLRTDAIVRIASQTKAITSVGLMLLYEEGKFQLDDPISKYLPAFANPKVLATFNAKDSTYTTVPATGEVTIRQLFTHTSGISYPVIGSPEARAIYAKADIPSGIGTPTGSLAKSMDALGALPLLHQPGERFSYGLSVDVLGRLIEVLSGQPLDKYLRARLFEPLNMPDTWFYLPANKKNRLALLYTENAAKKTVPMEPRDGMFPDYPKASGGTYFSGGAGLSSTIDDYAHFLQMLLDNGTYNGRRLLKPATVALITQNQMGAVSQGGNKFGLGFSIVSAENAARQPGGLSEGAYEWGGIFGTTYWVDPKTKLVALIYTQKYPNSTGGDLANKFKTAVYQTFVSEQNK
;
A
#
# COMPACT_ATOMS: atom_id res chain seq x y z
N MET A 1 0.20 -11.18 -69.10
CA MET A 1 1.02 -12.05 -69.99
C MET A 1 2.12 -12.67 -69.18
N LYS A 2 2.29 -13.97 -69.37
CA LYS A 2 3.33 -14.93 -68.94
C LYS A 2 3.29 -15.42 -67.52
N LYS A 3 2.67 -16.59 -67.41
CA LYS A 3 2.84 -17.67 -66.44
C LYS A 3 4.27 -18.26 -66.61
N ASN A 4 4.88 -18.69 -65.53
CA ASN A 4 5.84 -19.79 -65.58
C ASN A 4 5.67 -20.68 -64.37
N THR A 5 5.18 -21.85 -64.67
CA THR A 5 5.10 -23.09 -63.87
C THR A 5 6.46 -23.80 -63.92
N PHE A 6 6.97 -24.31 -62.81
CA PHE A 6 8.00 -25.36 -62.83
C PHE A 6 7.60 -26.50 -61.93
N ALA A 7 7.70 -27.69 -62.51
CA ALA A 7 7.20 -28.95 -62.05
C ALA A 7 8.25 -29.71 -61.19
N LEU A 8 7.69 -30.48 -60.35
CA LEU A 8 8.06 -31.65 -59.56
C LEU A 8 9.04 -32.62 -60.21
N LEU A 9 10.03 -33.10 -59.46
CA LEU A 9 10.65 -34.43 -59.67
C LEU A 9 10.82 -35.18 -58.35
N LEU A 10 10.05 -36.29 -58.25
CA LEU A 10 10.20 -37.31 -57.24
C LEU A 10 11.41 -38.24 -57.63
N LEU A 11 12.27 -38.55 -56.65
CA LEU A 11 13.17 -39.69 -56.74
C LEU A 11 12.94 -40.55 -55.49
N LEU A 12 12.35 -41.71 -55.73
CA LEU A 12 12.26 -42.87 -54.85
C LEU A 12 13.59 -43.63 -54.88
N SER A 13 14.23 -43.82 -53.74
CA SER A 13 15.23 -44.87 -53.54
C SER A 13 14.91 -45.63 -52.26
N GLY A 14 14.49 -46.87 -52.43
CA GLY A 14 14.24 -47.81 -51.33
C GLY A 14 15.54 -48.36 -50.76
N TYR A 15 15.58 -48.51 -49.46
CA TYR A 15 16.52 -49.40 -48.76
C TYR A 15 15.78 -50.28 -47.77
N GLY A 16 16.08 -51.56 -47.84
CA GLY A 16 15.41 -52.62 -47.12
C GLY A 16 15.60 -52.59 -45.61
N ALA A 17 14.55 -52.96 -44.93
CA ALA A 17 14.52 -53.14 -43.49
C ALA A 17 15.17 -54.50 -43.09
N VAL A 18 16.23 -54.45 -42.31
CA VAL A 18 16.73 -55.62 -41.55
C VAL A 18 16.13 -55.52 -40.16
N ALA A 19 15.26 -56.48 -39.83
CA ALA A 19 14.65 -56.58 -38.51
C ALA A 19 15.69 -57.13 -37.51
N GLN A 20 16.13 -56.31 -36.61
CA GLN A 20 16.92 -56.73 -35.43
C GLN A 20 15.96 -57.03 -34.29
N VAL A 21 15.90 -58.27 -33.86
CA VAL A 21 15.16 -58.78 -32.70
C VAL A 21 15.85 -58.24 -31.44
N ALA A 22 15.24 -57.27 -30.75
CA ALA A 22 15.72 -56.80 -29.47
C ALA A 22 15.23 -57.69 -28.33
N ALA A 23 16.14 -58.12 -27.47
CA ALA A 23 15.87 -58.88 -26.25
C ALA A 23 15.07 -58.07 -25.24
N PRO A 24 14.24 -58.67 -24.38
CA PRO A 24 13.42 -57.93 -23.43
C PRO A 24 14.28 -57.31 -22.31
N VAL A 25 14.26 -55.96 -22.24
CA VAL A 25 14.87 -55.23 -21.13
C VAL A 25 14.00 -55.43 -19.88
N ALA A 26 14.58 -56.00 -18.84
CA ALA A 26 13.94 -56.13 -17.52
C ALA A 26 13.55 -54.77 -16.97
N LYS A 27 12.27 -54.58 -16.68
CA LYS A 27 11.76 -53.37 -15.99
C LYS A 27 12.36 -53.30 -14.58
N ALA A 28 13.30 -52.41 -14.38
CA ALA A 28 13.76 -52.04 -13.03
C ALA A 28 12.55 -51.51 -12.22
N ARG A 29 12.25 -52.18 -11.10
CA ARG A 29 11.28 -51.71 -10.11
C ARG A 29 11.78 -50.38 -9.57
N ARG A 30 11.05 -49.28 -9.84
CA ARG A 30 11.24 -48.02 -9.11
C ARG A 30 10.96 -48.27 -7.63
N PRO A 31 11.84 -47.84 -6.71
CA PRO A 31 11.53 -47.91 -5.29
C PRO A 31 10.26 -47.08 -5.05
N ASN A 32 9.29 -47.63 -4.33
CA ASN A 32 8.15 -46.88 -3.82
C ASN A 32 8.67 -45.71 -2.99
N ALA A 33 8.58 -44.50 -3.53
CA ALA A 33 8.73 -43.32 -2.70
C ALA A 33 7.61 -43.35 -1.64
N ALA A 34 7.99 -43.37 -0.38
CA ALA A 34 7.05 -43.22 0.71
C ALA A 34 6.18 -41.95 0.43
N PRO A 35 4.87 -41.96 0.66
CA PRO A 35 4.06 -40.82 0.51
C PRO A 35 4.65 -39.69 1.38
N ALA A 36 4.98 -38.55 0.76
CA ALA A 36 5.41 -37.37 1.51
C ALA A 36 4.37 -37.15 2.59
N ALA A 37 4.80 -37.10 3.84
CA ALA A 37 3.92 -36.77 4.98
C ALA A 37 3.11 -35.54 4.60
N ALA A 38 1.80 -35.62 4.63
CA ALA A 38 0.92 -34.50 4.39
C ALA A 38 1.34 -33.43 5.40
N ALA A 39 1.81 -32.28 4.92
CA ALA A 39 2.16 -31.17 5.80
C ALA A 39 0.92 -30.89 6.66
N GLU A 40 1.06 -30.96 7.97
CA GLU A 40 -0.04 -30.66 8.90
C GLU A 40 -0.63 -29.29 8.53
N ALA A 41 -1.93 -29.25 8.35
CA ALA A 41 -2.63 -28.02 8.01
C ALA A 41 -2.48 -27.02 9.18
N ILE A 42 -1.90 -25.87 8.92
CA ILE A 42 -1.69 -24.81 9.94
C ILE A 42 -3.05 -24.43 10.53
N ASP A 43 -3.17 -24.43 11.85
CA ASP A 43 -4.38 -24.05 12.56
C ASP A 43 -4.58 -22.54 12.53
N THR A 44 -5.51 -22.06 11.69
CA THR A 44 -5.85 -20.65 11.52
C THR A 44 -7.03 -20.19 12.38
N ARG A 45 -7.61 -21.05 13.23
CA ARG A 45 -8.83 -20.75 14.01
C ARG A 45 -8.71 -19.48 14.82
N ARG A 46 -7.55 -19.21 15.44
CA ARG A 46 -7.29 -17.98 16.19
C ARG A 46 -7.51 -16.71 15.34
N ILE A 47 -7.05 -16.71 14.10
CA ILE A 47 -7.26 -15.59 13.16
C ILE A 47 -8.73 -15.52 12.75
N ASP A 48 -9.33 -16.65 12.42
CA ASP A 48 -10.74 -16.72 12.01
C ASP A 48 -11.68 -16.18 13.10
N GLU A 49 -11.50 -16.61 14.34
CA GLU A 49 -12.29 -16.15 15.48
C GLU A 49 -12.11 -14.66 15.74
N LEU A 50 -10.88 -14.14 15.63
CA LEU A 50 -10.61 -12.73 15.77
C LEU A 50 -11.39 -11.93 14.70
N LEU A 51 -11.26 -12.29 13.43
CA LEU A 51 -11.88 -11.54 12.33
C LEU A 51 -13.43 -11.66 12.36
N ALA A 52 -13.96 -12.84 12.65
CA ALA A 52 -15.40 -13.05 12.84
C ALA A 52 -15.94 -12.19 13.98
N ARG A 53 -15.22 -12.08 15.09
CA ARG A 53 -15.62 -11.26 16.26
C ARG A 53 -15.72 -9.77 15.92
N TYR A 54 -14.81 -9.24 15.09
CA TYR A 54 -14.82 -7.82 14.72
C TYR A 54 -15.87 -7.48 13.64
N THR A 55 -16.34 -8.46 12.90
CA THR A 55 -17.34 -8.30 11.83
C THR A 55 -18.72 -8.81 12.19
N ALA A 56 -18.90 -9.48 13.36
CA ALA A 56 -20.19 -9.95 13.80
C ALA A 56 -21.16 -8.78 14.05
N ASP A 57 -22.43 -8.98 13.72
CA ASP A 57 -23.46 -7.98 13.93
C ASP A 57 -23.73 -7.76 15.43
N VAL A 58 -23.86 -6.50 15.84
CA VAL A 58 -24.08 -6.14 17.26
C VAL A 58 -25.49 -6.46 17.72
N GLY A 59 -26.44 -6.60 16.79
CA GLY A 59 -27.85 -6.90 17.07
C GLY A 59 -28.17 -8.37 17.26
N THR A 60 -27.32 -9.27 16.81
CA THR A 60 -27.46 -10.70 17.01
C THR A 60 -26.62 -11.11 18.23
N HIS A 61 -27.24 -11.68 19.24
CA HIS A 61 -26.59 -12.32 20.38
C HIS A 61 -25.80 -13.56 19.90
N GLY A 62 -24.85 -13.35 18.98
CA GLY A 62 -23.93 -14.38 18.53
C GLY A 62 -22.93 -14.71 19.64
N ALA A 63 -22.28 -15.86 19.55
CA ALA A 63 -21.39 -16.48 20.54
C ALA A 63 -20.27 -15.60 21.13
N TYR A 64 -20.10 -14.36 20.67
CA TYR A 64 -18.92 -13.53 20.97
C TYR A 64 -19.21 -12.24 21.78
N GLY A 65 -20.42 -11.95 22.24
CA GLY A 65 -20.71 -10.76 23.05
C GLY A 65 -20.18 -9.40 22.53
N PRO A 66 -20.47 -8.28 23.18
CA PRO A 66 -19.95 -6.97 22.78
C PRO A 66 -18.43 -6.89 22.90
N LEU A 67 -17.77 -6.25 21.92
CA LEU A 67 -16.35 -5.99 21.95
C LEU A 67 -16.02 -5.01 23.08
N SER A 68 -15.17 -5.42 24.03
CA SER A 68 -14.70 -4.59 25.14
C SER A 68 -13.24 -4.20 24.93
N LEU A 69 -12.95 -2.91 24.91
CA LEU A 69 -11.60 -2.39 24.78
C LEU A 69 -11.18 -1.64 26.04
N PRO A 70 -9.97 -1.88 26.59
CA PRO A 70 -9.45 -1.10 27.71
C PRO A 70 -9.23 0.37 27.28
N THR A 71 -9.53 1.31 28.15
CA THR A 71 -9.21 2.73 27.97
C THR A 71 -7.95 3.07 28.76
N ALA A 72 -7.30 4.20 28.41
CA ALA A 72 -6.13 4.72 29.11
C ALA A 72 -6.38 5.00 30.62
N LYS A 73 -7.65 5.07 31.05
CA LYS A 73 -8.05 5.25 32.46
C LYS A 73 -8.50 3.94 33.13
N GLY A 74 -8.22 2.78 32.54
CA GLY A 74 -8.60 1.47 33.11
C GLY A 74 -10.08 1.14 33.03
N SER A 75 -10.94 2.04 32.52
CA SER A 75 -12.35 1.75 32.31
C SER A 75 -12.57 0.93 31.04
N ILE A 76 -13.47 -0.05 31.11
CA ILE A 76 -13.86 -0.83 29.93
C ILE A 76 -14.96 -0.03 29.22
N ARG A 77 -14.64 0.52 28.03
CA ARG A 77 -15.69 1.01 27.12
C ARG A 77 -16.23 -0.14 26.30
N ARG A 78 -17.53 -0.36 26.37
CA ARG A 78 -18.23 -1.23 25.43
C ARG A 78 -18.41 -0.44 24.14
N TYR A 79 -17.85 -0.94 23.05
CA TYR A 79 -18.03 -0.35 21.73
C TYR A 79 -18.98 -1.22 20.90
N ASP A 80 -20.09 -0.62 20.50
CA ASP A 80 -20.97 -1.19 19.47
C ASP A 80 -20.36 -1.07 18.04
N LYS A 81 -19.04 -0.91 17.95
CA LYS A 81 -18.35 -0.41 16.79
C LYS A 81 -17.51 -1.48 16.17
N ARG A 82 -18.15 -2.27 15.36
CA ARG A 82 -17.49 -3.26 14.54
C ARG A 82 -17.24 -2.68 13.15
N VAL A 83 -16.33 -3.28 12.43
CA VAL A 83 -16.19 -3.02 10.99
C VAL A 83 -17.21 -3.87 10.26
N PRO A 84 -17.89 -3.37 9.20
CA PRO A 84 -18.85 -4.16 8.44
C PRO A 84 -18.25 -5.43 7.86
N GLY A 85 -17.02 -5.30 7.33
CA GLY A 85 -16.27 -6.42 6.79
C GLY A 85 -14.78 -6.18 6.84
N THR A 86 -14.01 -7.27 6.75
CA THR A 86 -12.56 -7.26 6.66
C THR A 86 -12.05 -8.35 5.72
N ILE A 87 -10.96 -8.06 5.01
CA ILE A 87 -10.23 -9.03 4.18
C ILE A 87 -8.83 -9.13 4.74
N ALA A 88 -8.34 -10.35 4.90
CA ALA A 88 -6.98 -10.59 5.39
C ALA A 88 -6.24 -11.57 4.48
N LEU A 89 -4.95 -11.33 4.30
CA LEU A 89 -4.05 -12.16 3.53
C LEU A 89 -2.70 -12.26 4.21
N VAL A 90 -2.12 -13.46 4.26
CA VAL A 90 -0.77 -13.71 4.75
C VAL A 90 -0.03 -14.57 3.74
N LEU A 91 1.17 -14.11 3.35
CA LEU A 91 2.13 -14.94 2.64
C LEU A 91 3.29 -15.26 3.57
N ARG A 92 3.81 -16.48 3.46
CA ARG A 92 5.04 -16.90 4.11
C ARG A 92 5.90 -17.65 3.10
N ASP A 93 7.18 -17.33 3.04
CA ASP A 93 8.11 -17.91 2.05
C ASP A 93 7.55 -17.85 0.61
N GLY A 94 6.90 -16.73 0.24
CA GLY A 94 6.30 -16.51 -1.07
C GLY A 94 5.00 -17.26 -1.34
N LYS A 95 4.46 -18.00 -0.37
CA LYS A 95 3.23 -18.79 -0.51
C LYS A 95 2.10 -18.19 0.31
N VAL A 96 0.89 -18.11 -0.27
CA VAL A 96 -0.31 -17.71 0.46
C VAL A 96 -0.65 -18.81 1.47
N VAL A 97 -0.54 -18.48 2.76
CA VAL A 97 -0.87 -19.38 3.89
C VAL A 97 -2.21 -19.02 4.53
N TYR A 98 -2.73 -17.81 4.25
CA TYR A 98 -4.04 -17.36 4.71
C TYR A 98 -4.64 -16.36 3.73
N ARG A 99 -5.92 -16.50 3.35
CA ARG A 99 -6.66 -15.55 2.52
C ARG A 99 -8.15 -15.74 2.75
N LYS A 100 -8.76 -14.84 3.53
CA LYS A 100 -10.20 -14.91 3.86
C LYS A 100 -10.81 -13.52 3.96
N ALA A 101 -12.12 -13.46 3.76
CA ALA A 101 -12.95 -12.29 4.03
C ALA A 101 -14.02 -12.65 5.07
N PHE A 102 -14.37 -11.69 5.92
CA PHE A 102 -15.37 -11.83 6.98
C PHE A 102 -16.32 -10.65 6.94
N GLY A 103 -17.56 -10.88 7.35
CA GLY A 103 -18.61 -9.87 7.39
C GLY A 103 -19.16 -9.52 6.02
N VAL A 104 -19.68 -8.30 5.90
CA VAL A 104 -20.45 -7.85 4.75
C VAL A 104 -19.84 -6.63 4.07
N ASP A 105 -20.02 -6.55 2.75
CA ASP A 105 -19.78 -5.33 1.98
C ASP A 105 -20.91 -4.32 2.22
N ASN A 106 -22.15 -4.77 2.19
CA ASN A 106 -23.31 -3.92 2.40
C ASN A 106 -24.11 -4.36 3.62
N MET A 107 -24.14 -3.52 4.64
CA MET A 107 -24.84 -3.78 5.91
C MET A 107 -26.37 -3.85 5.76
N PHE A 108 -26.95 -3.20 4.74
CA PHE A 108 -28.41 -3.17 4.55
C PHE A 108 -28.91 -4.39 3.79
N THR A 109 -28.19 -4.80 2.76
CA THR A 109 -28.54 -5.97 1.95
C THR A 109 -27.90 -7.26 2.45
N GLN A 110 -27.05 -7.18 3.47
CA GLN A 110 -26.26 -8.30 4.00
C GLN A 110 -25.43 -9.01 2.92
N THR A 111 -25.00 -8.26 1.88
CA THR A 111 -24.13 -8.81 0.83
C THR A 111 -22.79 -9.16 1.41
N PRO A 112 -22.32 -10.41 1.31
CA PRO A 112 -21.02 -10.82 1.86
C PRO A 112 -19.87 -10.04 1.25
N LEU A 113 -18.86 -9.68 2.05
CA LEU A 113 -17.63 -9.11 1.54
C LEU A 113 -16.80 -10.20 0.83
N ARG A 114 -16.36 -9.91 -0.39
CA ARG A 114 -15.58 -10.85 -1.20
C ARG A 114 -14.08 -10.64 -1.00
N THR A 115 -13.29 -11.70 -1.12
CA THR A 115 -11.82 -11.60 -1.06
C THR A 115 -11.22 -10.82 -2.22
N ASP A 116 -11.91 -10.74 -3.36
CA ASP A 116 -11.50 -10.00 -4.55
C ASP A 116 -12.14 -8.59 -4.64
N ALA A 117 -12.73 -8.10 -3.54
CA ALA A 117 -13.23 -6.73 -3.49
C ALA A 117 -12.10 -5.72 -3.71
N ILE A 118 -12.40 -4.69 -4.50
CA ILE A 118 -11.48 -3.55 -4.68
C ILE A 118 -11.74 -2.57 -3.54
N VAL A 119 -10.69 -2.17 -2.85
CA VAL A 119 -10.76 -1.24 -1.72
C VAL A 119 -9.95 0.01 -1.98
N ARG A 120 -10.34 1.13 -1.39
CA ARG A 120 -9.55 2.36 -1.40
C ARG A 120 -8.37 2.18 -0.47
N ILE A 121 -7.15 2.18 -0.99
CA ILE A 121 -5.95 1.93 -0.21
C ILE A 121 -5.34 3.19 0.40
N ALA A 122 -5.84 4.37 0.01
CA ALA A 122 -5.40 5.67 0.51
C ALA A 122 -3.87 5.76 0.61
N SER A 123 -3.32 6.01 1.81
CA SER A 123 -1.88 6.22 2.00
C SER A 123 -0.97 5.05 1.65
N GLN A 124 -1.49 3.86 1.42
CA GLN A 124 -0.69 2.77 0.83
C GLN A 124 -0.26 3.09 -0.61
N THR A 125 -0.94 4.03 -1.28
CA THR A 125 -0.50 4.61 -2.57
C THR A 125 0.94 5.14 -2.50
N LYS A 126 1.35 5.68 -1.34
CA LYS A 126 2.69 6.25 -1.14
C LYS A 126 3.82 5.26 -1.43
N ALA A 127 3.69 4.04 -0.94
CA ALA A 127 4.68 2.99 -1.19
C ALA A 127 4.83 2.70 -2.69
N ILE A 128 3.71 2.60 -3.40
CA ILE A 128 3.67 2.38 -4.86
C ILE A 128 4.32 3.54 -5.61
N THR A 129 3.94 4.78 -5.29
CA THR A 129 4.51 5.99 -5.91
C THR A 129 6.01 6.08 -5.64
N SER A 130 6.43 5.82 -4.40
CA SER A 130 7.84 5.82 -4.01
C SER A 130 8.64 4.79 -4.80
N VAL A 131 8.17 3.56 -4.90
CA VAL A 131 8.84 2.51 -5.70
C VAL A 131 8.83 2.86 -7.18
N GLY A 132 7.74 3.43 -7.69
CA GLY A 132 7.66 3.93 -9.08
C GLY A 132 8.73 4.99 -9.37
N LEU A 133 8.96 5.93 -8.45
CA LEU A 133 10.03 6.93 -8.61
C LEU A 133 11.42 6.28 -8.52
N MET A 134 11.62 5.25 -7.69
CA MET A 134 12.90 4.55 -7.59
C MET A 134 13.29 3.77 -8.85
N LEU A 135 12.36 3.46 -9.74
CA LEU A 135 12.69 2.96 -11.08
C LEU A 135 13.41 4.04 -11.91
N LEU A 136 12.97 5.29 -11.82
CA LEU A 136 13.63 6.43 -12.48
C LEU A 136 14.99 6.78 -11.81
N TYR A 137 15.13 6.50 -10.51
CA TYR A 137 16.42 6.58 -9.83
C TYR A 137 17.43 5.58 -10.42
N GLU A 138 17.05 4.32 -10.65
CA GLU A 138 17.90 3.32 -11.30
C GLU A 138 18.28 3.68 -12.75
N GLU A 139 17.45 4.48 -13.42
CA GLU A 139 17.73 5.03 -14.74
C GLU A 139 18.64 6.28 -14.69
N GLY A 140 19.05 6.72 -13.50
CA GLY A 140 19.92 7.89 -13.32
C GLY A 140 19.23 9.23 -13.59
N LYS A 141 17.89 9.29 -13.56
CA LYS A 141 17.11 10.51 -13.87
C LYS A 141 17.22 11.57 -12.78
N PHE A 142 17.56 11.19 -11.55
CA PHE A 142 17.77 12.09 -10.41
C PHE A 142 18.67 11.45 -9.37
N GLN A 143 19.17 12.27 -8.42
CA GLN A 143 19.84 11.83 -7.20
C GLN A 143 18.94 12.10 -5.99
N LEU A 144 19.04 11.25 -4.93
CA LEU A 144 18.21 11.41 -3.72
C LEU A 144 18.38 12.77 -3.03
N ASP A 145 19.58 13.32 -3.09
CA ASP A 145 19.92 14.58 -2.44
C ASP A 145 19.85 15.80 -3.39
N ASP A 146 19.38 15.59 -4.63
CA ASP A 146 19.02 16.72 -5.51
C ASP A 146 17.95 17.57 -4.84
N PRO A 147 18.05 18.92 -4.93
CA PRO A 147 16.96 19.80 -4.56
C PRO A 147 15.76 19.58 -5.51
N ILE A 148 14.57 19.50 -4.95
CA ILE A 148 13.36 19.32 -5.75
C ILE A 148 13.13 20.47 -6.74
N SER A 149 13.58 21.68 -6.41
CA SER A 149 13.52 22.87 -7.25
C SER A 149 14.21 22.70 -8.61
N LYS A 150 15.20 21.84 -8.71
CA LYS A 150 15.87 21.46 -9.98
C LYS A 150 14.87 20.91 -11.01
N TYR A 151 13.80 20.30 -10.56
CA TYR A 151 12.79 19.64 -11.40
C TYR A 151 11.43 20.33 -11.35
N LEU A 152 11.10 20.93 -10.19
CA LEU A 152 9.86 21.64 -9.90
C LEU A 152 10.20 23.05 -9.41
N PRO A 153 10.38 24.04 -10.32
CA PRO A 153 10.86 25.38 -9.97
C PRO A 153 10.01 26.12 -8.94
N ALA A 154 8.72 25.80 -8.80
CA ALA A 154 7.86 26.38 -7.78
C ALA A 154 8.33 26.13 -6.34
N PHE A 155 9.21 25.16 -6.10
CA PHE A 155 9.82 24.86 -4.81
C PHE A 155 11.15 25.56 -4.54
N ALA A 156 11.58 26.47 -5.43
CA ALA A 156 12.83 27.23 -5.24
C ALA A 156 12.68 28.28 -4.12
N ASN A 157 13.78 28.54 -3.40
CA ASN A 157 13.84 29.51 -2.32
C ASN A 157 12.74 29.33 -1.26
N PRO A 158 12.62 28.10 -0.68
CA PRO A 158 11.54 27.79 0.25
C PRO A 158 11.59 28.69 1.48
N LYS A 159 10.41 28.99 1.99
CA LYS A 159 10.22 29.77 3.24
C LYS A 159 9.63 28.87 4.30
N VAL A 160 9.94 29.17 5.55
CA VAL A 160 9.41 28.46 6.72
C VAL A 160 8.48 29.37 7.48
N LEU A 161 7.36 28.83 7.95
CA LEU A 161 6.40 29.52 8.79
C LEU A 161 7.05 30.01 10.07
N ALA A 162 6.99 31.31 10.35
CA ALA A 162 7.52 31.93 11.56
C ALA A 162 6.43 32.21 12.57
N THR A 163 5.36 32.89 12.15
CA THR A 163 4.20 33.20 13.01
C THR A 163 2.91 32.91 12.25
N PHE A 164 1.85 32.57 12.99
CA PHE A 164 0.51 32.36 12.44
C PHE A 164 -0.54 33.02 13.33
N ASN A 165 -1.44 33.79 12.73
CA ASN A 165 -2.57 34.40 13.40
C ASN A 165 -3.85 33.57 13.12
N ALA A 166 -4.35 32.88 14.14
CA ALA A 166 -5.53 32.03 14.02
C ALA A 166 -6.85 32.77 13.73
N LYS A 167 -6.91 34.10 13.94
CA LYS A 167 -8.14 34.89 13.72
C LYS A 167 -8.42 35.14 12.24
N ASP A 168 -7.36 35.37 11.44
CA ASP A 168 -7.48 35.79 10.04
C ASP A 168 -6.62 34.95 9.08
N SER A 169 -5.93 33.94 9.62
CA SER A 169 -5.01 33.07 8.89
C SER A 169 -3.86 33.83 8.18
N THR A 170 -3.48 35.00 8.70
CA THR A 170 -2.26 35.70 8.27
C THR A 170 -1.03 35.05 8.90
N TYR A 171 0.10 35.13 8.22
CA TYR A 171 1.35 34.55 8.71
C TYR A 171 2.57 35.33 8.24
N THR A 172 3.66 35.18 8.97
CA THR A 172 4.99 35.61 8.54
C THR A 172 5.88 34.40 8.27
N THR A 173 6.94 34.63 7.49
CA THR A 173 7.88 33.57 7.12
C THR A 173 9.32 34.05 7.29
N VAL A 174 10.22 33.09 7.45
CA VAL A 174 11.67 33.27 7.36
C VAL A 174 12.22 32.39 6.23
N PRO A 175 13.39 32.70 5.65
CA PRO A 175 14.03 31.82 4.69
C PRO A 175 14.28 30.44 5.30
N ALA A 176 14.17 29.39 4.49
CA ALA A 176 14.67 28.08 4.88
C ALA A 176 16.21 28.08 4.92
N THR A 177 16.78 27.22 5.75
CA THR A 177 18.26 27.06 5.87
C THR A 177 18.86 26.32 4.67
N GLY A 178 18.03 25.71 3.83
CA GLY A 178 18.43 25.01 2.62
C GLY A 178 17.20 24.64 1.78
N GLU A 179 17.44 24.13 0.61
CA GLU A 179 16.38 23.63 -0.27
C GLU A 179 15.85 22.26 0.19
N VAL A 180 14.61 21.96 -0.17
CA VAL A 180 14.02 20.64 0.08
C VAL A 180 14.62 19.62 -0.88
N THR A 181 15.21 18.54 -0.36
CA THR A 181 15.72 17.44 -1.17
C THR A 181 14.65 16.39 -1.48
N ILE A 182 14.86 15.61 -2.53
CA ILE A 182 13.98 14.48 -2.89
C ILE A 182 13.98 13.44 -1.77
N ARG A 183 15.10 13.17 -1.10
CA ARG A 183 15.17 12.30 0.09
C ARG A 183 14.26 12.78 1.20
N GLN A 184 14.20 14.07 1.47
CA GLN A 184 13.34 14.65 2.51
C GLN A 184 11.85 14.53 2.16
N LEU A 185 11.49 14.54 0.88
CA LEU A 185 10.12 14.25 0.44
C LEU A 185 9.74 12.78 0.68
N PHE A 186 10.61 11.83 0.34
CA PHE A 186 10.39 10.40 0.62
C PHE A 186 10.22 10.10 2.11
N THR A 187 10.98 10.80 2.95
CA THR A 187 11.03 10.53 4.40
C THR A 187 10.08 11.39 5.22
N HIS A 188 9.27 12.23 4.57
CA HIS A 188 8.39 13.19 5.26
C HIS A 188 9.14 14.12 6.23
N THR A 189 10.36 14.52 5.88
CA THR A 189 11.15 15.51 6.65
C THR A 189 11.28 16.85 5.92
N SER A 190 10.52 17.07 4.86
CA SER A 190 10.55 18.27 4.03
C SER A 190 9.94 19.51 4.68
N GLY A 191 9.09 19.37 5.71
CA GLY A 191 8.29 20.47 6.27
C GLY A 191 6.92 20.64 5.61
N ILE A 192 6.59 19.88 4.57
CA ILE A 192 5.27 19.86 3.94
C ILE A 192 4.29 19.05 4.81
N SER A 193 3.09 19.61 5.05
CA SER A 193 2.05 19.00 5.88
C SER A 193 0.82 18.57 5.05
N TYR A 194 -0.28 18.28 5.73
CA TYR A 194 -1.55 17.83 5.16
C TYR A 194 -2.67 18.85 5.38
N PRO A 195 -3.58 19.10 4.40
CA PRO A 195 -4.70 20.05 4.55
C PRO A 195 -5.81 19.56 5.49
N VAL A 196 -5.93 18.25 5.74
CA VAL A 196 -7.06 17.69 6.53
C VAL A 196 -6.62 17.08 7.86
N ILE A 197 -5.39 16.58 7.97
CA ILE A 197 -4.85 15.92 9.18
C ILE A 197 -3.60 16.62 9.71
N GLY A 198 -3.19 17.73 9.12
CA GLY A 198 -2.08 18.57 9.57
C GLY A 198 -2.44 19.43 10.79
N SER A 199 -1.48 20.23 11.22
CA SER A 199 -1.70 21.22 12.29
C SER A 199 -2.77 22.24 11.89
N PRO A 200 -3.38 22.98 12.84
CA PRO A 200 -4.36 24.03 12.55
C PRO A 200 -3.85 25.06 11.54
N GLU A 201 -2.57 25.47 11.66
CA GLU A 201 -1.92 26.42 10.77
C GLU A 201 -1.84 25.87 9.34
N ALA A 202 -1.36 24.62 9.19
CA ALA A 202 -1.26 23.96 7.90
C ALA A 202 -2.63 23.85 7.22
N ARG A 203 -3.65 23.44 7.97
CA ARG A 203 -5.01 23.31 7.44
C ARG A 203 -5.56 24.65 6.96
N ALA A 204 -5.35 25.73 7.73
CA ALA A 204 -5.82 27.05 7.36
C ALA A 204 -5.09 27.62 6.13
N ILE A 205 -3.75 27.51 6.10
CA ILE A 205 -2.92 27.97 4.98
C ILE A 205 -3.28 27.23 3.70
N TYR A 206 -3.38 25.91 3.77
CA TYR A 206 -3.65 25.07 2.61
C TYR A 206 -5.10 25.21 2.11
N ALA A 207 -6.07 25.38 3.01
CA ALA A 207 -7.45 25.67 2.62
C ALA A 207 -7.57 27.01 1.90
N LYS A 208 -6.87 28.07 2.37
CA LYS A 208 -6.85 29.38 1.72
C LYS A 208 -6.22 29.36 0.32
N ALA A 209 -5.31 28.42 0.08
CA ALA A 209 -4.64 28.21 -1.20
C ALA A 209 -5.30 27.10 -2.06
N ASP A 210 -6.46 26.60 -1.65
CA ASP A 210 -7.23 25.55 -2.34
C ASP A 210 -6.38 24.29 -2.64
N ILE A 211 -5.51 23.89 -1.70
CA ILE A 211 -4.68 22.69 -1.83
C ILE A 211 -5.52 21.45 -1.51
N PRO A 212 -5.76 20.54 -2.47
CA PRO A 212 -6.56 19.35 -2.21
C PRO A 212 -5.79 18.35 -1.34
N SER A 213 -6.54 17.57 -0.55
CA SER A 213 -5.93 16.51 0.29
C SER A 213 -5.43 15.31 -0.52
N GLY A 214 -5.89 15.15 -1.74
CA GLY A 214 -5.66 13.95 -2.54
C GLY A 214 -6.45 12.72 -2.06
N ILE A 215 -7.12 12.80 -0.90
CA ILE A 215 -7.95 11.72 -0.36
C ILE A 215 -9.38 11.91 -0.88
N GLY A 216 -9.79 11.04 -1.79
CA GLY A 216 -11.13 11.12 -2.38
C GLY A 216 -11.31 12.33 -3.31
N THR A 217 -10.26 12.86 -3.91
CA THR A 217 -10.28 14.00 -4.83
C THR A 217 -10.36 13.49 -6.27
N PRO A 218 -11.51 13.62 -6.97
CA PRO A 218 -11.66 13.06 -8.31
C PRO A 218 -11.22 13.99 -9.44
N THR A 219 -11.17 15.30 -9.22
CA THR A 219 -10.93 16.31 -10.26
C THR A 219 -9.83 17.27 -9.86
N GLY A 220 -9.21 17.89 -10.85
CA GLY A 220 -8.12 18.86 -10.67
C GLY A 220 -6.87 18.47 -11.44
N SER A 221 -5.78 19.17 -11.18
CA SER A 221 -4.48 18.91 -11.80
C SER A 221 -3.42 18.75 -10.72
N LEU A 222 -2.76 17.60 -10.68
CA LEU A 222 -1.65 17.37 -9.75
C LEU A 222 -0.56 18.43 -9.96
N ALA A 223 -0.22 18.74 -11.21
CA ALA A 223 0.78 19.77 -11.54
C ALA A 223 0.44 21.13 -10.91
N LYS A 224 -0.78 21.66 -11.19
CA LYS A 224 -1.21 22.97 -10.64
C LYS A 224 -1.23 22.97 -9.12
N SER A 225 -1.71 21.88 -8.50
CA SER A 225 -1.77 21.80 -7.03
C SER A 225 -0.37 21.74 -6.41
N MET A 226 0.58 21.04 -7.03
CA MET A 226 1.96 20.97 -6.52
C MET A 226 2.72 22.29 -6.76
N ASP A 227 2.49 22.98 -7.87
CA ASP A 227 3.04 24.31 -8.09
C ASP A 227 2.50 25.33 -7.05
N ALA A 228 1.19 25.31 -6.76
CA ALA A 228 0.61 26.13 -5.70
C ALA A 228 1.17 25.77 -4.31
N LEU A 229 1.35 24.48 -4.01
CA LEU A 229 1.94 24.01 -2.75
C LEU A 229 3.39 24.48 -2.59
N GLY A 230 4.17 24.49 -3.68
CA GLY A 230 5.57 24.94 -3.67
C GLY A 230 5.76 26.39 -3.28
N ALA A 231 4.74 27.25 -3.53
CA ALA A 231 4.74 28.65 -3.15
C ALA A 231 4.38 28.90 -1.67
N LEU A 232 3.91 27.86 -0.94
CA LEU A 232 3.48 27.98 0.45
C LEU A 232 4.62 27.72 1.44
N PRO A 233 4.54 28.26 2.67
CA PRO A 233 5.59 28.02 3.65
C PRO A 233 5.63 26.55 4.12
N LEU A 234 6.84 26.06 4.34
CA LEU A 234 7.10 24.84 5.10
C LEU A 234 6.77 25.08 6.57
N LEU A 235 6.36 24.07 7.31
CA LEU A 235 6.02 24.19 8.74
C LEU A 235 7.23 24.07 9.67
N HIS A 236 8.38 23.71 9.15
CA HIS A 236 9.66 23.62 9.86
C HIS A 236 10.81 23.57 8.85
N GLN A 237 12.03 23.72 9.33
CA GLN A 237 13.21 23.63 8.47
C GLN A 237 13.31 22.24 7.81
N PRO A 238 13.72 22.18 6.52
CA PRO A 238 13.95 20.91 5.83
C PRO A 238 14.91 20.01 6.60
N GLY A 239 14.53 18.75 6.85
CA GLY A 239 15.33 17.77 7.59
C GLY A 239 15.19 17.82 9.12
N GLU A 240 14.50 18.82 9.70
CA GLU A 240 14.44 19.01 11.15
C GLU A 240 13.66 17.91 11.88
N ARG A 241 12.50 17.55 11.39
CA ARG A 241 11.62 16.56 12.02
C ARG A 241 10.69 15.88 11.01
N PHE A 242 10.07 14.79 11.44
CA PHE A 242 9.04 14.11 10.67
C PHE A 242 7.73 14.92 10.67
N SER A 243 7.22 15.23 9.49
CA SER A 243 5.91 15.86 9.27
C SER A 243 5.17 15.15 8.14
N TYR A 244 4.22 14.31 8.50
CA TYR A 244 3.43 13.57 7.53
C TYR A 244 2.58 14.53 6.67
N GLY A 245 2.68 14.40 5.34
CA GLY A 245 2.08 15.39 4.46
C GLY A 245 1.96 14.94 2.99
N LEU A 246 1.79 15.96 2.13
CA LEU A 246 1.64 15.82 0.68
C LEU A 246 2.97 15.57 -0.06
N SER A 247 4.07 15.33 0.65
CA SER A 247 5.39 15.11 0.05
C SER A 247 5.39 14.06 -1.06
N VAL A 248 4.60 12.99 -0.93
CA VAL A 248 4.53 11.95 -1.95
C VAL A 248 3.65 12.33 -3.14
N ASP A 249 2.74 13.29 -3.00
CA ASP A 249 2.06 13.92 -4.16
C ASP A 249 3.07 14.74 -4.98
N VAL A 250 4.02 15.44 -4.30
CA VAL A 250 5.16 16.11 -4.99
C VAL A 250 6.04 15.07 -5.71
N LEU A 251 6.32 13.92 -5.09
CA LEU A 251 7.04 12.81 -5.76
C LEU A 251 6.25 12.25 -6.96
N GLY A 252 4.92 12.18 -6.85
CA GLY A 252 4.05 11.82 -7.98
C GLY A 252 4.19 12.81 -9.15
N ARG A 253 4.22 14.10 -8.84
CA ARG A 253 4.48 15.13 -9.85
C ARG A 253 5.89 15.03 -10.44
N LEU A 254 6.89 14.72 -9.63
CA LEU A 254 8.25 14.47 -10.10
C LEU A 254 8.31 13.30 -11.08
N ILE A 255 7.56 12.22 -10.85
CA ILE A 255 7.44 11.11 -11.80
C ILE A 255 6.90 11.63 -13.14
N GLU A 256 5.84 12.45 -13.15
CA GLU A 256 5.29 12.99 -14.39
C GLU A 256 6.31 13.82 -15.16
N VAL A 257 7.09 14.66 -14.47
CA VAL A 257 8.13 15.50 -15.09
C VAL A 257 9.26 14.67 -15.67
N LEU A 258 9.78 13.70 -14.91
CA LEU A 258 10.92 12.89 -15.32
C LEU A 258 10.59 11.86 -16.39
N SER A 259 9.36 11.34 -16.38
CA SER A 259 8.90 10.33 -17.36
C SER A 259 8.25 10.91 -18.59
N GLY A 260 7.76 12.16 -18.53
CA GLY A 260 6.94 12.77 -19.57
C GLY A 260 5.53 12.15 -19.70
N GLN A 261 5.08 11.36 -18.72
CA GLN A 261 3.81 10.64 -18.75
C GLN A 261 2.94 11.01 -17.53
N PRO A 262 1.60 10.99 -17.66
CA PRO A 262 0.70 11.05 -16.49
C PRO A 262 1.02 9.93 -15.51
N LEU A 263 0.88 10.21 -14.20
CA LEU A 263 1.25 9.29 -13.14
C LEU A 263 0.53 7.93 -13.24
N ASP A 264 -0.74 7.92 -13.62
CA ASP A 264 -1.52 6.68 -13.80
C ASP A 264 -0.96 5.79 -14.91
N LYS A 265 -0.55 6.37 -16.04
CA LYS A 265 0.03 5.64 -17.17
C LYS A 265 1.41 5.10 -16.84
N TYR A 266 2.23 5.93 -16.21
CA TYR A 266 3.56 5.50 -15.79
C TYR A 266 3.51 4.31 -14.83
N LEU A 267 2.73 4.42 -13.74
CA LEU A 267 2.61 3.35 -12.75
C LEU A 267 1.99 2.07 -13.35
N ARG A 268 1.02 2.21 -14.25
CA ARG A 268 0.42 1.09 -14.97
C ARG A 268 1.48 0.28 -15.71
N ALA A 269 2.21 0.94 -16.60
CA ALA A 269 3.18 0.30 -17.46
C ALA A 269 4.42 -0.23 -16.70
N ARG A 270 4.87 0.50 -15.66
CA ARG A 270 6.14 0.22 -15.00
C ARG A 270 6.03 -0.66 -13.76
N LEU A 271 4.86 -0.71 -13.13
CA LEU A 271 4.63 -1.51 -11.91
C LEU A 271 3.44 -2.45 -12.04
N PHE A 272 2.25 -1.95 -12.39
CA PHE A 272 1.04 -2.77 -12.25
C PHE A 272 1.01 -3.94 -13.24
N GLU A 273 1.31 -3.70 -14.50
CA GLU A 273 1.38 -4.78 -15.50
C GLU A 273 2.51 -5.78 -15.21
N PRO A 274 3.76 -5.35 -14.94
CA PRO A 274 4.84 -6.28 -14.61
C PRO A 274 4.60 -7.13 -13.35
N LEU A 275 3.85 -6.59 -12.36
CA LEU A 275 3.53 -7.26 -11.09
C LEU A 275 2.22 -8.03 -11.13
N ASN A 276 1.55 -8.09 -12.29
CA ASN A 276 0.21 -8.69 -12.41
C ASN A 276 -0.78 -8.12 -11.39
N MET A 277 -0.93 -6.77 -11.41
CA MET A 277 -1.84 -6.01 -10.56
C MET A 277 -3.00 -5.42 -11.40
N PRO A 278 -3.88 -6.26 -11.97
CA PRO A 278 -4.92 -5.82 -12.91
C PRO A 278 -6.03 -5.00 -12.26
N ASP A 279 -6.16 -5.06 -10.94
CA ASP A 279 -7.23 -4.44 -10.16
C ASP A 279 -6.78 -3.19 -9.39
N THR A 280 -5.56 -2.68 -9.66
CA THR A 280 -5.01 -1.47 -9.04
C THR A 280 -5.18 -0.27 -9.98
N TRP A 281 -5.94 0.76 -9.53
CA TRP A 281 -6.36 1.90 -10.34
C TRP A 281 -6.53 3.17 -9.50
N PHE A 282 -6.30 4.32 -10.11
CA PHE A 282 -6.81 5.60 -9.59
C PHE A 282 -8.33 5.71 -9.82
N TYR A 283 -8.77 5.43 -11.04
CA TYR A 283 -10.18 5.43 -11.44
C TYR A 283 -10.50 4.11 -12.12
N LEU A 284 -11.53 3.46 -11.63
CA LEU A 284 -11.90 2.11 -12.05
C LEU A 284 -12.53 2.11 -13.44
N PRO A 285 -12.13 1.20 -14.34
CA PRO A 285 -12.84 0.95 -15.57
C PRO A 285 -14.26 0.43 -15.28
N ALA A 286 -15.18 0.64 -16.21
CA ALA A 286 -16.61 0.37 -16.02
C ALA A 286 -16.91 -1.05 -15.51
N ASN A 287 -16.20 -2.05 -16.05
CA ASN A 287 -16.38 -3.48 -15.69
C ASN A 287 -15.84 -3.86 -14.31
N LYS A 288 -15.19 -2.93 -13.58
CA LYS A 288 -14.67 -3.18 -12.24
C LYS A 288 -15.39 -2.38 -11.15
N LYS A 289 -16.21 -1.39 -11.51
CA LYS A 289 -16.88 -0.48 -10.56
C LYS A 289 -17.79 -1.21 -9.57
N ASN A 290 -18.38 -2.33 -9.97
CA ASN A 290 -19.26 -3.16 -9.13
C ASN A 290 -18.52 -3.97 -8.04
N ARG A 291 -17.19 -4.05 -8.12
CA ARG A 291 -16.33 -4.70 -7.12
C ARG A 291 -15.78 -3.74 -6.07
N LEU A 292 -16.04 -2.43 -6.22
CA LEU A 292 -15.59 -1.44 -5.25
C LEU A 292 -16.39 -1.57 -3.96
N ALA A 293 -15.72 -1.94 -2.87
CA ALA A 293 -16.33 -2.08 -1.55
C ALA A 293 -16.95 -0.76 -1.06
N LEU A 294 -18.05 -0.84 -0.31
CA LEU A 294 -18.66 0.32 0.32
C LEU A 294 -17.72 0.93 1.37
N LEU A 295 -17.70 2.27 1.43
CA LEU A 295 -16.99 2.99 2.47
C LEU A 295 -17.94 3.41 3.57
N TYR A 296 -17.57 3.16 4.80
CA TYR A 296 -18.34 3.46 6.01
C TYR A 296 -17.68 4.54 6.86
N THR A 297 -18.47 5.11 7.74
CA THR A 297 -18.04 6.10 8.74
C THR A 297 -18.71 5.83 10.09
N GLU A 298 -18.30 6.54 11.11
CA GLU A 298 -19.01 6.62 12.39
C GLU A 298 -19.77 7.95 12.46
N ASN A 299 -21.08 7.89 12.71
CA ASN A 299 -21.88 9.09 12.94
C ASN A 299 -21.64 9.66 14.35
N ALA A 300 -22.33 10.77 14.71
CA ALA A 300 -22.21 11.40 16.02
C ALA A 300 -22.55 10.47 17.20
N ALA A 301 -23.51 9.56 17.00
CA ALA A 301 -23.84 8.51 17.97
C ALA A 301 -22.87 7.32 17.98
N LYS A 302 -21.78 7.43 17.23
CA LYS A 302 -20.76 6.40 17.07
C LYS A 302 -21.26 5.10 16.41
N LYS A 303 -22.36 5.15 15.71
CA LYS A 303 -22.84 4.02 14.90
C LYS A 303 -22.17 4.02 13.54
N THR A 304 -21.87 2.84 13.03
CA THR A 304 -21.34 2.66 11.69
C THR A 304 -22.47 2.87 10.67
N VAL A 305 -22.22 3.77 9.71
CA VAL A 305 -23.14 4.12 8.62
C VAL A 305 -22.34 4.26 7.32
N PRO A 306 -22.94 4.14 6.12
CA PRO A 306 -22.29 4.48 4.87
C PRO A 306 -21.75 5.91 4.91
N MET A 307 -20.59 6.12 4.30
CA MET A 307 -19.97 7.43 4.24
C MET A 307 -20.55 8.24 3.08
N GLU A 308 -21.13 9.40 3.42
CA GLU A 308 -21.53 10.41 2.45
C GLU A 308 -20.37 11.35 2.10
N PRO A 309 -20.41 12.04 0.95
CA PRO A 309 -19.42 13.08 0.61
C PRO A 309 -19.34 14.15 1.69
N ARG A 310 -18.11 14.51 2.09
CA ARG A 310 -17.87 15.56 3.08
C ARG A 310 -16.44 16.10 2.97
N ASP A 311 -16.25 17.37 3.30
CA ASP A 311 -14.94 18.03 3.45
C ASP A 311 -14.00 17.79 2.24
N GLY A 312 -14.56 17.83 1.01
CA GLY A 312 -13.81 17.55 -0.22
C GLY A 312 -13.45 16.08 -0.46
N MET A 313 -13.91 15.17 0.40
CA MET A 313 -13.73 13.73 0.25
C MET A 313 -14.99 13.12 -0.35
N PHE A 314 -14.86 12.52 -1.53
CA PHE A 314 -15.91 11.84 -2.26
C PHE A 314 -15.71 10.32 -2.17
N PRO A 315 -16.54 9.58 -1.40
CA PRO A 315 -16.37 8.13 -1.20
C PRO A 315 -16.27 7.35 -2.51
N ASP A 316 -17.07 7.72 -3.49
CA ASP A 316 -17.13 7.06 -4.80
C ASP A 316 -16.13 7.62 -5.84
N TYR A 317 -15.11 8.38 -5.41
CA TYR A 317 -14.10 8.92 -6.33
C TYR A 317 -13.51 7.88 -7.29
N PRO A 318 -13.28 6.60 -6.89
CA PRO A 318 -12.73 5.64 -7.83
C PRO A 318 -13.66 5.29 -8.99
N LYS A 319 -14.97 5.57 -8.84
CA LYS A 319 -15.98 5.36 -9.90
C LYS A 319 -16.14 6.57 -10.83
N ALA A 320 -15.45 7.70 -10.57
CA ALA A 320 -15.57 8.90 -11.37
C ALA A 320 -15.22 8.61 -12.84
N SER A 321 -16.08 9.03 -13.76
CA SER A 321 -15.81 9.02 -15.18
C SER A 321 -15.01 10.27 -15.53
N GLY A 322 -13.81 10.10 -16.11
CA GLY A 322 -12.94 11.22 -16.44
C GLY A 322 -12.26 11.88 -15.23
N GLY A 323 -11.94 11.10 -14.19
CA GLY A 323 -11.12 11.58 -13.10
C GLY A 323 -9.74 12.03 -13.59
N THR A 324 -9.25 13.15 -13.06
CA THR A 324 -8.02 13.82 -13.56
C THR A 324 -6.98 14.09 -12.49
N TYR A 325 -7.32 13.94 -11.19
CA TYR A 325 -6.38 14.13 -10.10
C TYR A 325 -5.77 12.79 -9.65
N PHE A 326 -4.56 12.51 -10.08
CA PHE A 326 -3.83 11.28 -9.75
C PHE A 326 -2.97 11.50 -8.49
N SER A 327 -3.58 11.48 -7.30
CA SER A 327 -2.83 11.68 -6.04
C SER A 327 -1.80 10.58 -5.84
N GLY A 328 -0.52 10.94 -5.87
CA GLY A 328 0.60 10.05 -5.55
C GLY A 328 0.60 9.62 -4.08
N GLY A 329 -0.05 10.40 -3.21
CA GLY A 329 -0.14 10.13 -1.79
C GLY A 329 -1.33 9.31 -1.33
N ALA A 330 -2.47 9.26 -2.11
CA ALA A 330 -3.69 8.65 -1.59
C ALA A 330 -4.71 8.17 -2.64
N GLY A 331 -4.41 8.28 -3.94
CA GLY A 331 -5.43 8.16 -4.99
C GLY A 331 -5.79 6.74 -5.42
N LEU A 332 -5.03 5.72 -5.07
CA LEU A 332 -5.22 4.36 -5.59
C LEU A 332 -6.29 3.58 -4.84
N SER A 333 -6.94 2.71 -5.60
CA SER A 333 -7.72 1.57 -5.11
C SER A 333 -7.09 0.28 -5.63
N SER A 334 -7.20 -0.81 -4.87
CA SER A 334 -6.55 -2.09 -5.19
C SER A 334 -7.30 -3.26 -4.56
N THR A 335 -7.00 -4.48 -4.99
CA THR A 335 -7.31 -5.69 -4.24
C THR A 335 -6.18 -6.03 -3.28
N ILE A 336 -6.49 -6.88 -2.30
CA ILE A 336 -5.48 -7.36 -1.34
C ILE A 336 -4.42 -8.23 -2.03
N ASP A 337 -4.82 -8.97 -3.07
CA ASP A 337 -3.92 -9.81 -3.86
C ASP A 337 -2.93 -8.98 -4.69
N ASP A 338 -3.42 -7.98 -5.42
CA ASP A 338 -2.55 -7.07 -6.20
C ASP A 338 -1.48 -6.43 -5.32
N TYR A 339 -1.91 -5.91 -4.16
CA TYR A 339 -0.97 -5.27 -3.25
C TYR A 339 0.02 -6.26 -2.62
N ALA A 340 -0.40 -7.51 -2.39
CA ALA A 340 0.48 -8.57 -1.93
C ALA A 340 1.57 -8.91 -2.97
N HIS A 341 1.27 -8.90 -4.27
CA HIS A 341 2.28 -9.06 -5.33
C HIS A 341 3.36 -7.96 -5.26
N PHE A 342 2.94 -6.71 -5.06
CA PHE A 342 3.85 -5.58 -4.88
C PHE A 342 4.76 -5.75 -3.66
N LEU A 343 4.21 -6.16 -2.51
CA LEU A 343 4.99 -6.37 -1.29
C LEU A 343 5.92 -7.58 -1.40
N GLN A 344 5.46 -8.67 -2.03
CA GLN A 344 6.28 -9.85 -2.26
C GLN A 344 7.48 -9.53 -3.16
N MET A 345 7.30 -8.71 -4.20
CA MET A 345 8.41 -8.22 -5.03
C MET A 345 9.49 -7.54 -4.19
N LEU A 346 9.11 -6.71 -3.22
CA LEU A 346 10.07 -6.06 -2.33
C LEU A 346 10.75 -7.06 -1.40
N LEU A 347 10.01 -8.02 -0.81
CA LEU A 347 10.56 -9.08 0.02
C LEU A 347 11.56 -9.95 -0.75
N ASP A 348 11.32 -10.18 -2.05
CA ASP A 348 12.18 -10.92 -2.96
C ASP A 348 13.26 -10.04 -3.62
N ASN A 349 13.66 -8.95 -2.92
CA ASN A 349 14.73 -8.06 -3.35
C ASN A 349 14.58 -7.53 -4.79
N GLY A 350 13.36 -7.14 -5.15
CA GLY A 350 13.04 -6.50 -6.43
C GLY A 350 12.71 -7.48 -7.56
N THR A 351 12.44 -8.74 -7.25
CA THR A 351 12.07 -9.76 -8.23
C THR A 351 10.64 -10.25 -8.00
N TYR A 352 9.88 -10.46 -9.06
CA TYR A 352 8.55 -11.06 -9.01
C TYR A 352 8.36 -12.03 -10.19
N ASN A 353 7.95 -13.27 -9.92
CA ASN A 353 7.75 -14.32 -10.93
C ASN A 353 8.95 -14.46 -11.90
N GLY A 354 10.17 -14.43 -11.37
CA GLY A 354 11.40 -14.53 -12.16
C GLY A 354 11.82 -13.26 -12.90
N ARG A 355 10.99 -12.21 -12.91
CA ARG A 355 11.29 -10.91 -13.53
C ARG A 355 11.83 -9.94 -12.49
N ARG A 356 13.01 -9.37 -12.75
CA ARG A 356 13.59 -8.31 -11.92
C ARG A 356 13.03 -6.96 -12.33
N LEU A 357 12.45 -6.24 -11.36
CA LEU A 357 11.96 -4.86 -11.52
C LEU A 357 12.94 -3.85 -10.91
N LEU A 358 13.54 -4.19 -9.77
CA LEU A 358 14.50 -3.35 -9.05
C LEU A 358 15.75 -4.14 -8.72
N LYS A 359 16.88 -3.46 -8.60
CA LYS A 359 18.11 -4.05 -8.08
C LYS A 359 18.00 -4.27 -6.57
N PRO A 360 18.63 -5.32 -6.00
CA PRO A 360 18.66 -5.56 -4.56
C PRO A 360 19.15 -4.35 -3.75
N ALA A 361 20.17 -3.65 -4.26
CA ALA A 361 20.70 -2.45 -3.63
C ALA A 361 19.65 -1.32 -3.53
N THR A 362 18.80 -1.16 -4.55
CA THR A 362 17.72 -0.17 -4.54
C THR A 362 16.62 -0.55 -3.55
N VAL A 363 16.26 -1.84 -3.46
CA VAL A 363 15.32 -2.31 -2.43
C VAL A 363 15.87 -2.06 -1.04
N ALA A 364 17.17 -2.30 -0.81
CA ALA A 364 17.83 -2.00 0.45
C ALA A 364 17.76 -0.50 0.79
N LEU A 365 17.99 0.41 -0.19
CA LEU A 365 17.81 1.85 0.02
C LEU A 365 16.37 2.20 0.43
N ILE A 366 15.38 1.57 -0.19
CA ILE A 366 13.96 1.80 0.09
C ILE A 366 13.60 1.39 1.52
N THR A 367 14.13 0.27 2.00
CA THR A 367 13.73 -0.41 3.24
C THR A 367 14.71 -0.19 4.41
N GLN A 368 15.63 0.77 4.29
CA GLN A 368 16.55 1.19 5.35
C GLN A 368 16.25 2.61 5.83
N ASN A 369 16.81 2.98 6.99
CA ASN A 369 16.69 4.34 7.51
C ASN A 369 17.27 5.37 6.53
N GLN A 370 16.44 6.30 6.06
CA GLN A 370 16.80 7.39 5.16
C GLN A 370 16.59 8.78 5.80
N MET A 371 16.16 8.84 7.07
CA MET A 371 15.90 10.09 7.79
C MET A 371 16.96 10.41 8.86
N GLY A 372 18.07 9.65 8.90
CA GLY A 372 19.19 9.88 9.81
C GLY A 372 18.78 9.76 11.29
N ALA A 373 19.10 10.79 12.08
CA ALA A 373 18.75 10.85 13.51
C ALA A 373 17.27 11.07 13.77
N VAL A 374 16.52 11.67 12.85
CA VAL A 374 15.07 11.90 13.00
C VAL A 374 14.36 10.56 13.19
N SER A 375 13.22 10.57 13.89
CA SER A 375 12.40 9.38 14.12
C SER A 375 10.91 9.66 13.92
N GLN A 376 10.16 8.59 13.65
CA GLN A 376 8.72 8.60 13.53
C GLN A 376 8.14 7.71 14.64
N GLY A 377 7.83 8.31 15.79
CA GLY A 377 7.28 7.56 16.94
C GLY A 377 8.17 6.41 17.42
N GLY A 378 9.50 6.62 17.44
CA GLY A 378 10.49 5.59 17.78
C GLY A 378 10.95 4.74 16.59
N ASN A 379 10.17 4.63 15.52
CA ASN A 379 10.56 3.99 14.27
C ASN A 379 11.43 4.91 13.41
N LYS A 380 12.06 4.34 12.41
CA LYS A 380 12.74 5.05 11.33
C LYS A 380 11.86 5.09 10.08
N PHE A 381 12.28 5.83 9.06
CA PHE A 381 11.58 5.90 7.79
C PHE A 381 12.55 5.68 6.64
N GLY A 382 12.16 4.80 5.73
CA GLY A 382 12.86 4.57 4.48
C GLY A 382 12.30 5.45 3.36
N LEU A 383 12.43 5.02 2.11
CA LEU A 383 11.86 5.74 0.99
C LEU A 383 10.39 5.33 0.80
N GLY A 384 9.50 5.90 1.64
CA GLY A 384 8.05 5.66 1.59
C GLY A 384 7.52 4.58 2.53
N PHE A 385 8.33 4.08 3.47
CA PHE A 385 7.97 3.02 4.44
C PHE A 385 8.42 3.38 5.85
N SER A 386 7.59 3.10 6.85
CA SER A 386 8.01 3.07 8.26
C SER A 386 8.84 1.81 8.50
N ILE A 387 9.98 1.96 9.14
CA ILE A 387 10.94 0.87 9.41
C ILE A 387 10.96 0.63 10.93
N VAL A 388 10.68 -0.58 11.33
CA VAL A 388 10.68 -0.97 12.75
C VAL A 388 12.10 -0.90 13.29
N SER A 389 12.30 -0.08 14.33
CA SER A 389 13.59 0.06 15.01
C SER A 389 13.85 -1.11 15.97
N ALA A 390 15.11 -1.31 16.35
CA ALA A 390 15.49 -2.28 17.38
C ALA A 390 14.74 -2.05 18.70
N GLU A 391 14.59 -0.78 19.10
CA GLU A 391 13.86 -0.40 20.31
C GLU A 391 12.39 -0.80 20.26
N ASN A 392 11.69 -0.50 19.16
CA ASN A 392 10.28 -0.85 19.01
C ASN A 392 10.06 -2.37 18.85
N ALA A 393 10.96 -3.07 18.18
CA ALA A 393 10.93 -4.54 18.09
C ALA A 393 11.09 -5.18 19.49
N ALA A 394 12.01 -4.67 20.31
CA ALA A 394 12.24 -5.17 21.66
C ALA A 394 11.05 -4.93 22.61
N ARG A 395 10.25 -3.88 22.37
CA ARG A 395 9.04 -3.58 23.15
C ARG A 395 7.85 -4.53 22.86
N GLN A 396 7.91 -5.28 21.76
CA GLN A 396 6.86 -6.21 21.35
C GLN A 396 7.43 -7.61 21.04
N PRO A 397 7.92 -8.36 22.05
CA PRO A 397 8.46 -9.69 21.84
C PRO A 397 7.44 -10.59 21.11
N GLY A 398 7.87 -11.31 20.09
CA GLY A 398 7.00 -12.13 19.25
C GLY A 398 6.11 -11.35 18.26
N GLY A 399 6.40 -10.07 18.06
CA GLY A 399 5.80 -9.22 17.04
C GLY A 399 6.73 -8.99 15.86
N LEU A 400 6.68 -7.77 15.27
CA LEU A 400 7.53 -7.37 14.14
C LEU A 400 9.01 -7.41 14.50
N SER A 401 9.81 -7.96 13.61
CA SER A 401 11.28 -7.93 13.72
C SER A 401 11.83 -6.53 13.47
N GLU A 402 13.01 -6.23 14.03
CA GLU A 402 13.79 -5.09 13.59
C GLU A 402 14.04 -5.16 12.07
N GLY A 403 13.88 -4.03 11.39
CA GLY A 403 13.99 -3.93 9.94
C GLY A 403 12.73 -4.35 9.16
N ALA A 404 11.68 -4.85 9.84
CA ALA A 404 10.38 -5.00 9.22
C ALA A 404 9.85 -3.62 8.79
N TYR A 405 9.11 -3.57 7.69
CA TYR A 405 8.55 -2.32 7.19
C TYR A 405 7.04 -2.41 6.99
N GLU A 406 6.37 -1.31 7.28
CA GLU A 406 4.92 -1.26 7.33
C GLU A 406 4.37 0.11 6.94
N TRP A 407 3.10 0.15 6.59
CA TRP A 407 2.29 1.35 6.52
C TRP A 407 0.80 0.98 6.50
N GLY A 408 -0.04 2.02 6.47
CA GLY A 408 -1.49 1.84 6.40
C GLY A 408 -2.17 2.91 5.57
N GLY A 409 -3.49 2.77 5.42
CA GLY A 409 -4.37 3.74 4.79
C GLY A 409 -5.47 4.18 5.72
N ILE A 410 -5.90 5.45 5.61
CA ILE A 410 -6.88 6.08 6.50
C ILE A 410 -8.23 5.35 6.56
N PHE A 411 -8.56 4.56 5.53
CA PHE A 411 -9.79 3.76 5.47
C PHE A 411 -9.69 2.40 6.20
N GLY A 412 -8.60 2.18 6.96
CA GLY A 412 -8.39 0.98 7.77
C GLY A 412 -7.72 -0.15 7.00
N THR A 413 -6.90 0.16 6.01
CA THR A 413 -6.00 -0.78 5.37
C THR A 413 -4.64 -0.76 6.04
N THR A 414 -4.03 -1.94 6.26
CA THR A 414 -2.71 -2.08 6.91
C THR A 414 -1.95 -3.20 6.23
N TYR A 415 -0.63 -3.03 6.09
CA TYR A 415 0.29 -4.08 5.68
C TYR A 415 1.58 -4.03 6.49
N TRP A 416 2.27 -5.15 6.54
CA TRP A 416 3.66 -5.21 6.92
C TRP A 416 4.40 -6.31 6.16
N VAL A 417 5.70 -6.12 6.04
CA VAL A 417 6.65 -7.10 5.50
C VAL A 417 7.74 -7.30 6.52
N ASP A 418 8.01 -8.53 6.86
CA ASP A 418 9.08 -8.92 7.79
C ASP A 418 10.11 -9.80 7.07
N PRO A 419 11.24 -9.23 6.62
CA PRO A 419 12.27 -9.98 5.90
C PRO A 419 12.89 -11.11 6.75
N LYS A 420 12.97 -10.93 8.07
CA LYS A 420 13.56 -11.93 8.96
C LYS A 420 12.73 -13.21 9.03
N THR A 421 11.40 -13.07 9.04
CA THR A 421 10.47 -14.22 9.08
C THR A 421 9.91 -14.57 7.71
N LYS A 422 10.32 -13.85 6.65
CA LYS A 422 9.85 -13.98 5.26
C LYS A 422 8.32 -13.91 5.16
N LEU A 423 7.74 -12.96 5.88
CA LEU A 423 6.30 -12.81 6.03
C LEU A 423 5.82 -11.52 5.37
N VAL A 424 4.75 -11.61 4.60
CA VAL A 424 3.95 -10.48 4.11
C VAL A 424 2.55 -10.66 4.65
N ALA A 425 2.00 -9.64 5.30
CA ALA A 425 0.64 -9.72 5.78
C ALA A 425 -0.12 -8.40 5.58
N LEU A 426 -1.39 -8.55 5.26
CA LEU A 426 -2.30 -7.45 4.97
C LEU A 426 -3.64 -7.69 5.66
N ILE A 427 -4.24 -6.61 6.18
CA ILE A 427 -5.61 -6.60 6.65
C ILE A 427 -6.31 -5.33 6.17
N TYR A 428 -7.47 -5.47 5.56
CA TYR A 428 -8.21 -4.38 4.94
C TYR A 428 -9.62 -4.27 5.50
N THR A 429 -9.98 -3.06 5.91
CA THR A 429 -11.35 -2.63 6.16
C THR A 429 -11.67 -1.42 5.30
N GLN A 430 -12.93 -0.96 5.28
CA GLN A 430 -13.33 0.25 4.57
C GLN A 430 -14.22 1.11 5.48
N LYS A 431 -13.56 1.77 6.47
CA LYS A 431 -14.26 2.63 7.44
C LYS A 431 -13.36 3.78 7.91
N TYR A 432 -13.89 5.02 7.89
CA TYR A 432 -13.21 6.21 8.42
C TYR A 432 -14.19 7.29 8.89
N PRO A 433 -14.01 7.86 10.11
CA PRO A 433 -13.11 7.38 11.15
C PRO A 433 -13.46 5.97 11.63
N ASN A 434 -12.45 5.24 12.09
CA ASN A 434 -12.59 3.88 12.59
C ASN A 434 -11.97 3.76 13.98
N SER A 435 -12.80 3.83 15.02
CA SER A 435 -12.32 3.79 16.43
C SER A 435 -11.76 2.42 16.84
N THR A 436 -11.97 1.36 16.06
CA THR A 436 -11.47 0.00 16.34
C THR A 436 -10.36 -0.45 15.39
N GLY A 437 -10.03 0.35 14.38
CA GLY A 437 -9.08 -0.05 13.32
C GLY A 437 -7.69 -0.38 13.83
N GLY A 438 -7.15 0.44 14.71
CA GLY A 438 -5.83 0.19 15.31
C GLY A 438 -5.81 -1.07 16.20
N ASP A 439 -6.86 -1.31 16.98
CA ASP A 439 -6.95 -2.49 17.83
C ASP A 439 -7.07 -3.78 17.00
N LEU A 440 -7.90 -3.79 15.97
CA LEU A 440 -8.02 -4.92 15.06
C LEU A 440 -6.69 -5.23 14.37
N ALA A 441 -6.02 -4.23 13.80
CA ALA A 441 -4.74 -4.42 13.12
C ALA A 441 -3.65 -4.98 14.06
N ASN A 442 -3.55 -4.46 15.29
CA ASN A 442 -2.58 -4.93 16.29
C ASN A 442 -2.86 -6.36 16.75
N LYS A 443 -4.12 -6.72 17.01
CA LYS A 443 -4.50 -8.09 17.37
C LYS A 443 -4.30 -9.07 16.22
N PHE A 444 -4.61 -8.65 15.00
CA PHE A 444 -4.34 -9.46 13.82
C PHE A 444 -2.85 -9.72 13.64
N LYS A 445 -2.01 -8.69 13.81
CA LYS A 445 -0.55 -8.82 13.80
C LYS A 445 -0.10 -9.88 14.83
N THR A 446 -0.52 -9.76 16.08
CA THR A 446 -0.21 -10.72 17.14
C THR A 446 -0.65 -12.15 16.76
N ALA A 447 -1.89 -12.31 16.29
CA ALA A 447 -2.41 -13.61 15.88
C ALA A 447 -1.61 -14.24 14.76
N VAL A 448 -1.20 -13.45 13.75
CA VAL A 448 -0.36 -13.91 12.62
C VAL A 448 0.99 -14.43 13.11
N TYR A 449 1.69 -13.68 13.97
CA TYR A 449 2.98 -14.13 14.51
C TYR A 449 2.84 -15.39 15.37
N GLN A 450 1.80 -15.47 16.21
CA GLN A 450 1.53 -16.66 17.01
C GLN A 450 1.21 -17.89 16.16
N THR A 451 0.47 -17.71 15.07
CA THR A 451 0.07 -18.81 14.18
C THR A 451 1.20 -19.26 13.26
N PHE A 452 1.92 -18.32 12.65
CA PHE A 452 2.83 -18.64 11.56
C PHE A 452 4.32 -18.56 11.92
N VAL A 453 4.68 -17.99 13.07
CA VAL A 453 6.09 -17.79 13.44
C VAL A 453 6.43 -18.56 14.72
N SER A 454 5.61 -18.49 15.78
CA SER A 454 5.93 -19.08 17.09
C SER A 454 5.82 -20.60 17.13
N GLU A 455 4.98 -21.22 16.30
CA GLU A 455 4.78 -22.68 16.29
C GLU A 455 5.93 -23.48 15.66
N GLN A 456 6.86 -22.81 14.98
CA GLN A 456 8.03 -23.49 14.38
C GLN A 456 9.27 -23.50 15.29
N ASN A 457 9.19 -22.89 16.48
CA ASN A 457 10.26 -22.93 17.48
C ASN A 457 9.99 -23.93 18.60
N LYS A 458 8.97 -24.77 18.45
CA LYS A 458 8.69 -25.94 19.27
C LYS A 458 9.00 -27.22 18.52
#